data_a6cb62044b3722edfc4e4b4c88f9a891
#
_entry.id   a6cb62044b3722edfc4e4b4c88f9a891
#
_cell.length_a   1.000
_cell.length_b   1.000
_cell.length_c   1.000
_cell.angle_alpha   90.00
_cell.angle_beta   90.00
_cell.angle_gamma   90.00
#
_symmetry.space_group_name_H-M   'P 1'
#
loop_
_entity.id
_entity.type
_entity.pdbx_description
1 polymer ?
#
loop_
_entity_poly.entity_id
_entity_poly.type
_entity_poly.pdbx_seq_one_letter_code
_entity_poly.pdbx_strand_id
1 'polypeptide(L)'
;MLFRSEQNPLETNLIIIDEMSMVDISLMNSLLKAILPGTRLILVGDVNQLPSVGAGSVLKDIIDSKMFPTVMLTKIFRQASTSDIIVNAHKINRGEKVSLDNKSMDFFFLKRYEADKIINVTLQLIKQKLPKFVGASEYDIQVLTPMRKGLLGVERLNTILQIDRKSVV
;
A
#
# COMPACT_ATOMS: atom_id res chain seq x y z
N MET A 1 -14.18 24.57 1.63
CA MET A 1 -13.43 23.73 0.66
C MET A 1 -14.15 23.88 -0.68
N LEU A 2 -13.50 24.44 -1.70
CA LEU A 2 -14.11 24.60 -3.03
C LEU A 2 -13.98 23.27 -3.77
N PHE A 3 -15.09 22.57 -3.95
CA PHE A 3 -15.13 21.35 -4.75
C PHE A 3 -14.91 21.70 -6.24
N ARG A 4 -14.13 20.91 -6.93
CA ARG A 4 -13.98 20.99 -8.38
C ARG A 4 -15.07 20.17 -9.06
N SER A 5 -15.66 20.73 -10.10
CA SER A 5 -16.79 20.16 -10.82
C SER A 5 -16.90 20.79 -12.22
N GLU A 6 -17.88 20.41 -12.98
CA GLU A 6 -18.22 20.99 -14.27
C GLU A 6 -18.46 22.50 -14.21
N GLN A 7 -19.02 23.00 -13.09
CA GLN A 7 -19.29 24.43 -12.83
C GLN A 7 -18.07 25.15 -12.23
N ASN A 8 -17.10 24.43 -11.72
CA ASN A 8 -15.86 24.96 -11.15
C ASN A 8 -14.68 24.06 -11.56
N PRO A 9 -14.30 24.08 -12.85
CA PRO A 9 -13.33 23.14 -13.39
C PRO A 9 -11.91 23.39 -12.88
N LEU A 10 -11.03 22.44 -13.20
CA LEU A 10 -9.59 22.57 -13.01
C LEU A 10 -9.02 23.35 -14.20
N GLU A 11 -8.65 24.60 -13.96
CA GLU A 11 -8.05 25.49 -14.97
C GLU A 11 -6.56 25.18 -15.10
N THR A 12 -6.22 24.14 -15.87
CA THR A 12 -4.84 23.73 -16.10
C THR A 12 -4.70 23.02 -17.45
N ASN A 13 -3.48 23.02 -17.99
CA ASN A 13 -3.17 22.38 -19.27
C ASN A 13 -2.72 20.91 -19.09
N LEU A 14 -2.35 20.53 -17.88
CA LEU A 14 -1.84 19.18 -17.56
C LEU A 14 -2.27 18.77 -16.15
N ILE A 15 -2.75 17.56 -16.02
CA ILE A 15 -3.06 16.91 -14.74
C ILE A 15 -2.29 15.60 -14.68
N ILE A 16 -1.57 15.37 -13.60
CA ILE A 16 -0.92 14.09 -13.28
C ILE A 16 -1.61 13.53 -12.05
N ILE A 17 -2.16 12.33 -12.17
CA ILE A 17 -2.80 11.60 -11.07
C ILE A 17 -1.90 10.42 -10.72
N ASP A 18 -1.41 10.41 -9.51
CA ASP A 18 -0.68 9.29 -8.93
C ASP A 18 -1.60 8.37 -8.12
N GLU A 19 -1.15 7.15 -7.82
CA GLU A 19 -1.90 6.13 -7.06
C GLU A 19 -3.27 5.77 -7.69
N MET A 20 -3.31 5.70 -9.02
CA MET A 20 -4.54 5.42 -9.78
C MET A 20 -5.17 4.05 -9.49
N SER A 21 -4.44 3.10 -8.91
CA SER A 21 -4.99 1.83 -8.43
C SER A 21 -6.10 2.01 -7.40
N MET A 22 -6.08 3.13 -6.64
CA MET A 22 -7.05 3.46 -5.60
C MET A 22 -8.27 4.24 -6.12
N VAL A 23 -8.32 4.58 -7.40
CA VAL A 23 -9.40 5.37 -8.00
C VAL A 23 -10.50 4.46 -8.52
N ASP A 24 -11.71 4.61 -7.97
CA ASP A 24 -12.93 3.94 -8.42
C ASP A 24 -13.65 4.70 -9.54
N ILE A 25 -14.71 4.11 -10.08
CA ILE A 25 -15.51 4.70 -11.17
C ILE A 25 -16.12 6.05 -10.75
N SER A 26 -16.60 6.17 -9.51
CA SER A 26 -17.26 7.39 -9.02
C SER A 26 -16.29 8.55 -8.94
N LEU A 27 -15.08 8.30 -8.40
CA LEU A 27 -14.02 9.29 -8.30
C LEU A 27 -13.51 9.70 -9.68
N MET A 28 -13.31 8.73 -10.58
CA MET A 28 -12.91 9.00 -11.97
C MET A 28 -13.96 9.82 -12.72
N ASN A 29 -15.24 9.51 -12.57
CA ASN A 29 -16.32 10.31 -13.17
C ASN A 29 -16.31 11.76 -12.65
N SER A 30 -16.08 11.94 -11.36
CA SER A 30 -15.99 13.30 -10.75
C SER A 30 -14.78 14.08 -11.28
N LEU A 31 -13.64 13.41 -11.44
CA LEU A 31 -12.45 13.98 -12.03
C LEU A 31 -12.70 14.43 -13.48
N LEU A 32 -13.26 13.54 -14.31
CA LEU A 32 -13.52 13.83 -15.72
C LEU A 32 -14.49 15.00 -15.90
N LYS A 33 -15.48 15.16 -15.04
CA LYS A 33 -16.39 16.32 -15.02
C LYS A 33 -15.69 17.64 -14.67
N ALA A 34 -14.60 17.56 -13.92
CA ALA A 34 -13.85 18.73 -13.51
C ALA A 34 -12.71 19.12 -14.47
N ILE A 35 -12.45 18.33 -15.49
CA ILE A 35 -11.39 18.56 -16.47
C ILE A 35 -11.94 19.30 -17.69
N LEU A 36 -11.24 20.36 -18.12
CA LEU A 36 -11.58 21.08 -19.33
C LEU A 36 -11.12 20.33 -20.60
N PRO A 37 -11.89 20.42 -21.70
CA PRO A 37 -11.44 19.89 -22.98
C PRO A 37 -10.07 20.45 -23.38
N GLY A 38 -9.18 19.57 -23.85
CA GLY A 38 -7.81 19.93 -24.24
C GLY A 38 -6.78 19.80 -23.09
N THR A 39 -7.19 19.60 -21.85
CA THR A 39 -6.28 19.28 -20.74
C THR A 39 -5.63 17.91 -20.97
N ARG A 40 -4.31 17.84 -20.83
CA ARG A 40 -3.56 16.57 -20.87
C ARG A 40 -3.71 15.86 -19.54
N LEU A 41 -3.97 14.54 -19.59
CA LEU A 41 -4.11 13.71 -18.41
C LEU A 41 -3.04 12.60 -18.42
N ILE A 42 -2.25 12.52 -17.36
CA ILE A 42 -1.28 11.44 -17.10
C ILE A 42 -1.75 10.69 -15.89
N LEU A 43 -1.97 9.39 -16.05
CA LEU A 43 -2.38 8.48 -14.99
C LEU A 43 -1.20 7.60 -14.61
N VAL A 44 -0.82 7.62 -13.35
CA VAL A 44 0.30 6.84 -12.79
C VAL A 44 -0.25 5.93 -11.71
N GLY A 45 0.19 4.68 -11.68
CA GLY A 45 -0.26 3.72 -10.65
C GLY A 45 0.25 2.32 -10.91
N ASP A 46 0.00 1.44 -9.98
CA ASP A 46 0.41 0.04 -10.03
C ASP A 46 -0.83 -0.87 -10.01
N VAL A 47 -1.11 -1.53 -11.13
CA VAL A 47 -2.26 -2.45 -11.27
C VAL A 47 -2.14 -3.71 -10.40
N ASN A 48 -0.97 -3.97 -9.83
CA ASN A 48 -0.70 -5.12 -8.96
C ASN A 48 -0.88 -4.78 -7.47
N GLN A 49 -1.09 -3.50 -7.13
CA GLN A 49 -1.46 -3.08 -5.78
C GLN A 49 -2.94 -3.37 -5.50
N LEU A 50 -3.34 -3.18 -4.23
CA LEU A 50 -4.73 -3.35 -3.83
C LEU A 50 -5.64 -2.42 -4.64
N PRO A 51 -6.77 -2.93 -5.16
CA PRO A 51 -7.72 -2.13 -5.91
C PRO A 51 -8.44 -1.12 -4.99
N SER A 52 -9.18 -0.20 -5.61
CA SER A 52 -10.06 0.73 -4.91
C SER A 52 -11.09 0.00 -4.04
N VAL A 53 -11.51 0.62 -2.95
CA VAL A 53 -12.60 0.11 -2.09
C VAL A 53 -13.95 0.26 -2.80
N GLY A 54 -14.12 1.30 -3.61
CA GLY A 54 -15.30 1.51 -4.45
C GLY A 54 -15.31 0.63 -5.71
N ALA A 55 -16.43 0.64 -6.41
CA ALA A 55 -16.64 -0.21 -7.58
C ALA A 55 -15.73 0.17 -8.77
N GLY A 56 -15.20 -0.84 -9.45
CA GLY A 56 -14.44 -0.73 -10.68
C GLY A 56 -12.91 -0.73 -10.49
N SER A 57 -12.21 -1.09 -11.57
CA SER A 57 -10.75 -1.14 -11.65
C SER A 57 -10.27 -0.21 -12.78
N VAL A 58 -10.53 1.09 -12.62
CA VAL A 58 -10.41 2.09 -13.69
C VAL A 58 -9.05 2.05 -14.39
N LEU A 59 -7.94 2.02 -13.66
CA LEU A 59 -6.60 1.98 -14.26
C LEU A 59 -6.40 0.71 -15.10
N LYS A 60 -6.79 -0.43 -14.56
CA LYS A 60 -6.68 -1.72 -15.26
C LYS A 60 -7.54 -1.74 -16.51
N ASP A 61 -8.79 -1.29 -16.42
CA ASP A 61 -9.72 -1.26 -17.55
C ASP A 61 -9.21 -0.34 -18.67
N ILE A 62 -8.62 0.81 -18.33
CA ILE A 62 -8.00 1.72 -19.30
C ILE A 62 -6.82 1.04 -20.01
N ILE A 63 -5.94 0.36 -19.28
CA ILE A 63 -4.79 -0.36 -19.83
C ILE A 63 -5.27 -1.52 -20.74
N ASP A 64 -6.21 -2.32 -20.26
CA ASP A 64 -6.73 -3.49 -20.97
C ASP A 64 -7.50 -3.09 -22.26
N SER A 65 -8.08 -1.90 -22.30
CA SER A 65 -8.75 -1.37 -23.49
C SER A 65 -7.80 -1.13 -24.66
N LYS A 66 -6.50 -0.93 -24.40
CA LYS A 66 -5.46 -0.60 -25.39
C LYS A 66 -5.77 0.65 -26.24
N MET A 67 -6.70 1.47 -25.81
CA MET A 67 -7.11 2.69 -26.52
C MET A 67 -6.19 3.87 -26.24
N PHE A 68 -5.37 3.80 -25.19
CA PHE A 68 -4.50 4.88 -24.74
C PHE A 68 -3.03 4.43 -24.73
N PRO A 69 -2.08 5.33 -25.03
CA PRO A 69 -0.66 5.03 -24.88
C PRO A 69 -0.33 4.63 -23.45
N THR A 70 0.30 3.48 -23.27
CA THR A 70 0.65 2.94 -21.97
C THR A 70 2.13 2.59 -21.92
N VAL A 71 2.81 3.00 -20.84
CA VAL A 71 4.20 2.63 -20.57
C VAL A 71 4.23 1.80 -19.29
N MET A 72 4.69 0.55 -19.39
CA MET A 72 4.88 -0.36 -18.26
C MET A 72 6.33 -0.34 -17.80
N LEU A 73 6.54 0.02 -16.53
CA LEU A 73 7.86 -0.06 -15.89
C LEU A 73 8.08 -1.49 -15.38
N THR A 74 8.95 -2.24 -16.07
CA THR A 74 9.19 -3.66 -15.76
C THR A 74 10.58 -3.95 -15.20
N LYS A 75 11.49 -2.97 -15.26
CA LYS A 75 12.87 -3.17 -14.80
C LYS A 75 12.98 -2.93 -13.29
N ILE A 76 13.42 -3.95 -12.57
CA ILE A 76 13.82 -3.85 -11.17
C ILE A 76 15.27 -3.39 -11.13
N PHE A 77 15.58 -2.33 -10.39
CA PHE A 77 16.95 -1.89 -10.21
C PHE A 77 17.77 -2.96 -9.48
N ARG A 78 19.06 -3.10 -9.82
CA ARG A 78 19.97 -4.12 -9.25
C ARG A 78 19.97 -4.14 -7.71
N GLN A 79 19.92 -2.99 -7.06
CA GLN A 79 19.85 -2.91 -5.59
C GLN A 79 18.56 -3.52 -5.01
N ALA A 80 17.46 -3.42 -5.74
CA ALA A 80 16.18 -3.99 -5.33
C ALA A 80 16.06 -5.49 -5.62
N SER A 81 16.82 -6.02 -6.59
CA SER A 81 16.81 -7.45 -6.94
C SER A 81 17.47 -8.36 -5.89
N THR A 82 18.20 -7.79 -4.93
CA THR A 82 18.80 -8.54 -3.80
C THR A 82 17.88 -8.59 -2.57
N SER A 83 16.80 -7.82 -2.56
CA SER A 83 15.80 -7.81 -1.49
C SER A 83 14.79 -8.93 -1.68
N ASP A 84 14.69 -9.82 -0.71
CA ASP A 84 13.69 -10.89 -0.72
C ASP A 84 12.26 -10.35 -0.55
N ILE A 85 12.07 -9.19 0.05
CA ILE A 85 10.77 -8.49 0.07
C ILE A 85 10.29 -8.25 -1.36
N ILE A 86 11.14 -7.69 -2.22
CA ILE A 86 10.80 -7.36 -3.60
C ILE A 86 10.64 -8.61 -4.46
N VAL A 87 11.58 -9.55 -4.34
CA VAL A 87 11.52 -10.83 -5.06
C VAL A 87 10.25 -11.60 -4.70
N ASN A 88 9.90 -11.66 -3.42
CA ASN A 88 8.70 -12.36 -2.96
C ASN A 88 7.42 -11.62 -3.35
N ALA A 89 7.40 -10.29 -3.36
CA ALA A 89 6.26 -9.52 -3.86
C ALA A 89 5.96 -9.87 -5.33
N HIS A 90 6.98 -9.95 -6.18
CA HIS A 90 6.80 -10.39 -7.57
C HIS A 90 6.35 -11.84 -7.71
N LYS A 91 6.87 -12.75 -6.87
CA LYS A 91 6.40 -14.15 -6.84
C LYS A 91 4.93 -14.23 -6.47
N ILE A 92 4.51 -13.53 -5.40
CA ILE A 92 3.11 -13.49 -4.97
C ILE A 92 2.21 -12.97 -6.08
N ASN A 93 2.61 -11.89 -6.74
CA ASN A 93 1.85 -11.31 -7.86
C ASN A 93 1.68 -12.28 -9.03
N ARG A 94 2.64 -13.15 -9.30
CA ARG A 94 2.56 -14.20 -10.33
C ARG A 94 1.91 -15.49 -9.85
N GLY A 95 1.44 -15.54 -8.59
CA GLY A 95 0.87 -16.75 -7.99
C GLY A 95 1.91 -17.85 -7.67
N GLU A 96 3.18 -17.47 -7.62
CA GLU A 96 4.27 -18.39 -7.30
C GLU A 96 4.43 -18.57 -5.78
N LYS A 97 4.97 -19.72 -5.37
CA LYS A 97 5.27 -19.98 -3.96
C LYS A 97 6.49 -19.20 -3.50
N VAL A 98 6.39 -18.59 -2.32
CA VAL A 98 7.52 -17.93 -1.63
C VAL A 98 8.13 -18.86 -0.60
N SER A 99 9.45 -18.72 -0.36
CA SER A 99 10.13 -19.41 0.73
C SER A 99 9.82 -18.72 2.06
N LEU A 100 9.44 -19.51 3.08
CA LEU A 100 9.13 -19.04 4.43
C LEU A 100 10.08 -19.65 5.46
N ASP A 101 11.32 -19.93 5.07
CA ASP A 101 12.33 -20.63 5.87
C ASP A 101 13.13 -19.70 6.80
N ASN A 102 12.86 -18.39 6.76
CA ASN A 102 13.53 -17.37 7.57
C ASN A 102 15.05 -17.27 7.38
N LYS A 103 15.56 -17.65 6.22
CA LYS A 103 16.97 -17.49 5.84
C LYS A 103 17.28 -16.16 5.16
N SER A 104 16.24 -15.39 4.89
CA SER A 104 16.32 -14.05 4.30
C SER A 104 16.98 -13.04 5.24
N MET A 105 17.53 -11.99 4.66
CA MET A 105 18.07 -10.85 5.42
C MET A 105 17.02 -9.77 5.70
N ASP A 106 15.89 -9.75 5.00
CA ASP A 106 14.88 -8.69 5.07
C ASP A 106 13.44 -9.20 5.08
N PHE A 107 13.20 -10.49 4.81
CA PHE A 107 11.86 -11.09 4.75
C PHE A 107 11.73 -12.27 5.72
N PHE A 108 10.86 -12.15 6.72
CA PHE A 108 10.68 -13.15 7.77
C PHE A 108 9.21 -13.52 7.94
N PHE A 109 8.94 -14.79 8.24
CA PHE A 109 7.60 -15.29 8.48
C PHE A 109 7.51 -16.00 9.84
N LEU A 110 6.64 -15.51 10.72
CA LEU A 110 6.39 -16.07 12.03
C LEU A 110 4.97 -16.59 12.13
N LYS A 111 4.79 -17.90 11.96
CA LYS A 111 3.47 -18.53 12.01
C LYS A 111 2.91 -18.56 13.44
N ARG A 112 1.79 -17.88 13.67
CA ARG A 112 1.03 -17.87 14.92
C ARG A 112 -0.46 -17.92 14.60
N TYR A 113 -1.25 -18.58 15.47
CA TYR A 113 -2.68 -18.75 15.23
C TYR A 113 -3.56 -18.03 16.26
N GLU A 114 -3.05 -17.83 17.47
CA GLU A 114 -3.79 -17.21 18.57
C GLU A 114 -3.54 -15.72 18.62
N ALA A 115 -4.61 -14.92 18.71
CA ALA A 115 -4.52 -13.46 18.69
C ALA A 115 -3.59 -12.91 19.78
N ASP A 116 -3.67 -13.44 21.00
CA ASP A 116 -2.84 -12.97 22.11
C ASP A 116 -1.35 -13.31 21.89
N LYS A 117 -1.05 -14.47 21.31
CA LYS A 117 0.32 -14.82 20.92
C LYS A 117 0.86 -13.92 19.81
N ILE A 118 0.01 -13.57 18.84
CA ILE A 118 0.39 -12.63 17.77
C ILE A 118 0.71 -11.26 18.37
N ILE A 119 -0.17 -10.74 19.24
CA ILE A 119 0.03 -9.45 19.92
C ILE A 119 1.33 -9.45 20.73
N ASN A 120 1.53 -10.45 21.58
CA ASN A 120 2.72 -10.52 22.44
C ASN A 120 4.03 -10.60 21.62
N VAL A 121 4.05 -11.41 20.56
CA VAL A 121 5.21 -11.49 19.66
C VAL A 121 5.44 -10.17 18.94
N THR A 122 4.39 -9.50 18.47
CA THR A 122 4.47 -8.20 17.82
C THR A 122 5.07 -7.15 18.75
N LEU A 123 4.62 -7.09 20.01
CA LEU A 123 5.17 -6.20 21.04
C LEU A 123 6.67 -6.47 21.29
N GLN A 124 7.07 -7.73 21.45
CA GLN A 124 8.47 -8.10 21.64
C GLN A 124 9.35 -7.72 20.42
N LEU A 125 8.82 -7.90 19.22
CA LEU A 125 9.53 -7.52 18.00
C LEU A 125 9.76 -6.01 17.93
N ILE A 126 8.71 -5.21 18.15
CA ILE A 126 8.78 -3.75 18.05
C ILE A 126 9.70 -3.16 19.15
N LYS A 127 9.60 -3.65 20.37
CA LYS A 127 10.36 -3.08 21.50
C LYS A 127 11.80 -3.54 21.59
N GLN A 128 12.09 -4.77 21.25
CA GLN A 128 13.36 -5.39 21.59
C GLN A 128 14.21 -5.80 20.39
N LYS A 129 13.58 -6.45 19.38
CA LYS A 129 14.33 -7.10 18.31
C LYS A 129 14.51 -6.21 17.08
N LEU A 130 13.42 -5.66 16.55
CA LEU A 130 13.46 -4.89 15.30
C LEU A 130 14.27 -3.60 15.42
N PRO A 131 14.17 -2.78 16.51
CA PRO A 131 14.99 -1.59 16.61
C PRO A 131 16.49 -1.86 16.51
N LYS A 132 16.94 -2.93 17.15
CA LYS A 132 18.36 -3.37 17.10
C LYS A 132 18.73 -3.93 15.72
N PHE A 133 17.80 -4.63 15.09
CA PHE A 133 18.03 -5.29 13.80
C PHE A 133 18.12 -4.28 12.66
N VAL A 134 17.22 -3.29 12.64
CA VAL A 134 17.15 -2.28 11.56
C VAL A 134 17.93 -1.00 11.88
N GLY A 135 18.45 -0.84 13.10
CA GLY A 135 19.15 0.38 13.54
C GLY A 135 18.24 1.61 13.62
N ALA A 136 16.97 1.42 13.95
CA ALA A 136 15.96 2.48 14.00
C ALA A 136 15.25 2.51 15.35
N SER A 137 14.50 3.58 15.63
CA SER A 137 13.65 3.69 16.82
C SER A 137 12.42 2.77 16.69
N GLU A 138 11.86 2.33 17.81
CA GLU A 138 10.58 1.64 17.86
C GLU A 138 9.42 2.46 17.22
N TYR A 139 9.56 3.79 17.21
CA TYR A 139 8.59 4.70 16.59
C TYR A 139 8.64 4.72 15.06
N ASP A 140 9.74 4.26 14.48
CA ASP A 140 9.93 4.17 13.03
C ASP A 140 9.42 2.82 12.47
N ILE A 141 9.00 1.90 13.36
CA ILE A 141 8.49 0.58 12.98
C ILE A 141 6.98 0.64 12.82
N GLN A 142 6.49 0.30 11.63
CA GLN A 142 5.07 0.26 11.33
C GLN A 142 4.51 -1.16 11.46
N VAL A 143 3.27 -1.25 11.98
CA VAL A 143 2.49 -2.48 12.02
C VAL A 143 1.31 -2.35 11.09
N LEU A 144 1.24 -3.24 10.10
CA LEU A 144 0.13 -3.31 9.16
C LEU A 144 -0.81 -4.44 9.57
N THR A 145 -2.11 -4.18 9.54
CA THR A 145 -3.16 -5.17 9.78
C THR A 145 -4.31 -4.97 8.80
N PRO A 146 -4.94 -6.05 8.30
CA PRO A 146 -5.95 -5.94 7.26
C PRO A 146 -7.31 -5.43 7.77
N MET A 147 -7.52 -5.36 9.10
CA MET A 147 -8.82 -5.00 9.68
C MET A 147 -8.73 -3.77 10.59
N ARG A 148 -9.77 -2.95 10.55
CA ARG A 148 -9.89 -1.81 11.47
C ARG A 148 -10.32 -2.25 12.87
N LYS A 149 -11.34 -3.12 12.95
CA LYS A 149 -11.93 -3.62 14.20
C LYS A 149 -11.57 -5.09 14.42
N GLY A 150 -11.74 -5.59 15.65
CA GLY A 150 -11.50 -6.98 16.03
C GLY A 150 -10.23 -7.17 16.87
N LEU A 151 -9.94 -8.43 17.22
CA LEU A 151 -8.84 -8.76 18.13
C LEU A 151 -7.46 -8.31 17.65
N LEU A 152 -7.24 -8.34 16.35
CA LEU A 152 -6.00 -7.90 15.68
C LEU A 152 -6.22 -6.63 14.84
N GLY A 153 -7.31 -5.90 15.06
CA GLY A 153 -7.62 -4.67 14.34
C GLY A 153 -6.77 -3.48 14.80
N VAL A 154 -6.68 -2.47 13.91
CA VAL A 154 -5.93 -1.22 14.14
C VAL A 154 -6.29 -0.56 15.47
N GLU A 155 -7.60 -0.47 15.79
CA GLU A 155 -8.08 0.21 17.00
C GLU A 155 -7.53 -0.45 18.28
N ARG A 156 -7.60 -1.79 18.36
CA ARG A 156 -7.09 -2.55 19.51
C ARG A 156 -5.56 -2.54 19.58
N LEU A 157 -4.89 -2.75 18.45
CA LEU A 157 -3.43 -2.76 18.41
C LEU A 157 -2.86 -1.39 18.81
N ASN A 158 -3.44 -0.29 18.34
CA ASN A 158 -3.03 1.05 18.76
C ASN A 158 -3.18 1.26 20.26
N THR A 159 -4.30 0.83 20.85
CA THR A 159 -4.52 0.92 22.30
C THR A 159 -3.44 0.16 23.06
N ILE A 160 -3.14 -1.09 22.67
CA ILE A 160 -2.15 -1.93 23.32
C ILE A 160 -0.74 -1.32 23.18
N LEU A 161 -0.36 -0.90 21.99
CA LEU A 161 0.94 -0.30 21.72
C LEU A 161 1.13 1.03 22.45
N GLN A 162 0.07 1.83 22.67
CA GLN A 162 0.14 3.09 23.40
C GLN A 162 0.20 2.89 24.92
N ILE A 163 -0.58 1.96 25.50
CA ILE A 163 -0.56 1.66 26.94
C ILE A 163 0.82 1.19 27.35
N ASP A 164 1.38 0.31 26.56
CA ASP A 164 2.68 -0.27 26.84
C ASP A 164 3.83 0.77 26.71
N ARG A 165 3.64 1.82 25.91
CA ARG A 165 4.55 2.98 25.82
C ARG A 165 4.50 3.90 27.06
N LYS A 166 3.34 4.03 27.71
CA LYS A 166 3.16 4.86 28.91
C LYS A 166 3.69 4.21 30.20
N SER A 167 3.92 2.90 30.18
CA SER A 167 4.45 2.17 31.35
C SER A 167 5.99 2.21 31.48
N VAL A 168 6.67 2.98 30.63
CA VAL A 168 8.13 3.14 30.60
C VAL A 168 8.58 4.55 31.04
N VAL A 169 7.67 5.34 31.69
CA VAL A 169 8.01 6.63 32.30
C VAL A 169 8.05 6.52 33.82
#